data_b001829bbfb709cdb5b9644bbf3ffa3e
#
_entry.id   b001829bbfb709cdb5b9644bbf3ffa3e
#
_cell.length_a   1.000
_cell.length_b   1.000
_cell.length_c   1.000
_cell.angle_alpha   90.00
_cell.angle_beta   90.00
_cell.angle_gamma   90.00
#
_symmetry.space_group_name_H-M   'P 1'
#
loop_
_entity.id
_entity.type
_entity.pdbx_description
1 polymer ?
#
loop_
_entity_poly.entity_id
_entity_poly.type
_entity_poly.pdbx_seq_one_letter_code
_entity_poly.pdbx_strand_id
1 'polypeptide(L)'
;MLDSDVKDTIQQGYRQFLNNRELSPRLGQKQMVAAIANSLSNDDPDKRLAVIEAGTGTGKTVGYLIAALPIARALKKTVVVSTGTIALQEQLINKDIPELLESCDWDYSCALVKGRGRYACNLRMEQYLDSLKAKDAGVFLFENDQQFNPNAQTEILYREMWDALEDGSWNGDRDSWATHIKDMEWSALTVDRRQCTGRRCRFVNQCPFFKARGDIEESEVIVANHDLVMADLALGGGAILPPPEDCIYICDEGHRLGDTAIRHFGAECRINSTLAWLERIPKQCKGQTPIFAKDTGLVEQLPRIEREAGKISELLSIAYPLLKEQLDSSDDYEGRFRFEHGDVGVTIRDIAAQITLQTSGWLGRLEVLEDTLSEALSDKQYSVAIPDIELFYQQVGTWLSGAERLVSLWDRLHRELKQDSIPMACWLKIEDTSGGNVDISVNASPIQAAEILRDSLWGNCYAAVVTSATLRSLGNFSTLQRETGIPDSAHFLSVAGAFDYAKAATVRVPADAVEGNKAEEHTDYIVQNLESMIEDKAGTLVLFSSKKQMEQVFDELPNDLAKMILMQGQYSNREMVRLHKE
;
A
#
# COMPACT_ATOMS: atom_id res chain seq x y z
N MET A 1 28.33 -2.10 23.28
CA MET A 1 27.83 -2.84 24.49
C MET A 1 26.67 -2.04 25.07
N LEU A 2 25.53 -2.69 25.43
CA LEU A 2 24.35 -1.99 25.96
C LEU A 2 24.72 -1.19 27.21
N ASP A 3 24.37 0.11 27.24
CA ASP A 3 24.57 0.97 28.40
C ASP A 3 23.79 0.43 29.61
N SER A 4 24.39 0.54 30.81
CA SER A 4 23.79 0.06 32.05
C SER A 4 22.42 0.70 32.31
N ASP A 5 22.32 2.02 32.10
CA ASP A 5 21.11 2.78 32.38
C ASP A 5 19.96 2.39 31.43
N VAL A 6 20.30 2.16 30.14
CA VAL A 6 19.34 1.68 29.12
C VAL A 6 18.87 0.27 29.46
N LYS A 7 19.78 -0.61 29.89
CA LYS A 7 19.44 -1.96 30.32
C LYS A 7 18.49 -1.96 31.51
N ASP A 8 18.77 -1.12 32.49
CA ASP A 8 17.94 -0.98 33.69
C ASP A 8 16.56 -0.42 33.33
N THR A 9 16.48 0.55 32.40
CA THR A 9 15.21 1.07 31.88
C THR A 9 14.38 -0.02 31.21
N ILE A 10 14.98 -0.85 30.36
CA ILE A 10 14.31 -1.98 29.69
C ILE A 10 13.77 -2.99 30.74
N GLN A 11 14.59 -3.34 31.72
CA GLN A 11 14.21 -4.30 32.76
C GLN A 11 13.10 -3.75 33.66
N GLN A 12 13.18 -2.48 34.03
CA GLN A 12 12.18 -1.81 34.84
C GLN A 12 10.85 -1.71 34.07
N GLY A 13 10.87 -1.24 32.85
CA GLY A 13 9.68 -1.14 31.99
C GLY A 13 9.00 -2.49 31.82
N TYR A 14 9.77 -3.56 31.55
CA TYR A 14 9.19 -4.90 31.46
C TYR A 14 8.52 -5.36 32.76
N ARG A 15 9.14 -5.10 33.92
CA ARG A 15 8.54 -5.45 35.22
C ARG A 15 7.29 -4.62 35.50
N GLN A 16 7.31 -3.32 35.25
CA GLN A 16 6.17 -2.43 35.41
C GLN A 16 4.99 -2.85 34.55
N PHE A 17 5.25 -3.12 33.26
CA PHE A 17 4.23 -3.61 32.33
C PHE A 17 3.55 -4.89 32.85
N LEU A 18 4.34 -5.89 33.26
CA LEU A 18 3.79 -7.15 33.80
C LEU A 18 2.97 -6.94 35.07
N ASN A 19 3.47 -6.12 35.99
CA ASN A 19 2.80 -5.85 37.26
C ASN A 19 1.48 -5.10 37.07
N ASN A 20 1.49 -4.04 36.24
CA ASN A 20 0.32 -3.19 36.01
C ASN A 20 -0.78 -3.91 35.20
N ARG A 21 -0.43 -4.96 34.47
CA ARG A 21 -1.35 -5.79 33.69
C ARG A 21 -1.65 -7.15 34.34
N GLU A 22 -1.14 -7.39 35.54
CA GLU A 22 -1.31 -8.67 36.28
C GLU A 22 -0.88 -9.90 35.43
N LEU A 23 0.18 -9.75 34.63
CA LEU A 23 0.67 -10.77 33.70
C LEU A 23 1.86 -11.53 34.30
N SER A 24 1.92 -12.83 34.00
CA SER A 24 3.08 -13.65 34.33
C SER A 24 4.17 -13.53 33.27
N PRO A 25 5.46 -13.47 33.68
CA PRO A 25 6.56 -13.37 32.74
C PRO A 25 6.67 -14.65 31.89
N ARG A 26 6.79 -14.46 30.56
CA ARG A 26 6.95 -15.55 29.58
C ARG A 26 8.41 -15.66 29.15
N LEU A 27 8.95 -16.88 29.17
CA LEU A 27 10.35 -17.11 28.82
C LEU A 27 10.66 -16.65 27.38
N GLY A 28 9.81 -16.99 26.40
CA GLY A 28 9.99 -16.59 25.00
C GLY A 28 10.01 -15.08 24.81
N GLN A 29 9.15 -14.32 25.53
CA GLN A 29 9.15 -12.87 25.48
C GLN A 29 10.44 -12.28 26.06
N LYS A 30 10.95 -12.81 27.19
CA LYS A 30 12.25 -12.39 27.74
C LYS A 30 13.41 -12.65 26.80
N GLN A 31 13.41 -13.82 26.14
CA GLN A 31 14.43 -14.16 25.12
C GLN A 31 14.38 -13.19 23.94
N MET A 32 13.17 -12.85 23.48
CA MET A 32 12.96 -11.87 22.41
C MET A 32 13.49 -10.48 22.79
N VAL A 33 13.11 -9.96 23.96
CA VAL A 33 13.58 -8.66 24.47
C VAL A 33 15.10 -8.63 24.55
N ALA A 34 15.73 -9.68 25.11
CA ALA A 34 17.18 -9.74 25.23
C ALA A 34 17.89 -9.82 23.88
N ALA A 35 17.37 -10.60 22.93
CA ALA A 35 17.92 -10.74 21.59
C ALA A 35 17.85 -9.41 20.83
N ILE A 36 16.72 -8.71 20.87
CA ILE A 36 16.55 -7.39 20.25
C ILE A 36 17.50 -6.39 20.88
N ALA A 37 17.54 -6.29 22.21
CA ALA A 37 18.40 -5.34 22.90
C ALA A 37 19.88 -5.54 22.56
N ASN A 38 20.34 -6.79 22.50
CA ASN A 38 21.72 -7.11 22.14
C ASN A 38 22.05 -6.78 20.66
N SER A 39 21.11 -7.02 19.74
CA SER A 39 21.31 -6.71 18.33
C SER A 39 21.32 -5.20 18.09
N LEU A 40 20.32 -4.46 18.57
CA LEU A 40 20.19 -3.02 18.34
C LEU A 40 21.35 -2.20 18.94
N SER A 41 21.96 -2.67 20.01
CA SER A 41 23.11 -2.02 20.69
C SER A 41 24.45 -2.64 20.33
N ASN A 42 24.53 -3.43 19.25
CA ASN A 42 25.80 -3.99 18.80
C ASN A 42 26.71 -2.92 18.22
N ASP A 43 28.02 -2.96 18.57
CA ASP A 43 29.00 -2.02 18.04
C ASP A 43 29.28 -2.26 16.54
N ASP A 44 29.16 -3.51 16.09
CA ASP A 44 29.28 -3.90 14.69
C ASP A 44 27.96 -3.65 13.94
N PRO A 45 27.92 -2.70 12.96
CA PRO A 45 26.70 -2.40 12.21
C PRO A 45 26.07 -3.62 11.52
N ASP A 46 26.90 -4.54 11.02
CA ASP A 46 26.43 -5.73 10.30
C ASP A 46 25.68 -6.72 11.20
N LYS A 47 25.72 -6.54 12.51
CA LYS A 47 25.04 -7.36 13.53
C LYS A 47 23.83 -6.67 14.18
N ARG A 48 23.44 -5.49 13.68
CA ARG A 48 22.29 -4.74 14.22
C ARG A 48 20.96 -5.20 13.66
N LEU A 49 20.89 -6.40 13.13
CA LEU A 49 19.66 -6.98 12.58
C LEU A 49 19.27 -8.22 13.39
N ALA A 50 18.04 -8.23 13.92
CA ALA A 50 17.44 -9.35 14.63
C ALA A 50 16.27 -9.93 13.85
N VAL A 51 16.24 -11.24 13.65
CA VAL A 51 15.15 -11.99 13.00
C VAL A 51 14.56 -12.96 14.02
N ILE A 52 13.33 -12.69 14.43
CA ILE A 52 12.74 -13.40 15.57
C ILE A 52 11.39 -14.00 15.17
N GLU A 53 11.36 -15.32 15.10
CA GLU A 53 10.10 -16.05 15.02
C GLU A 53 9.52 -16.21 16.43
N ALA A 54 8.35 -15.65 16.65
CA ALA A 54 7.64 -15.75 17.92
C ALA A 54 6.14 -16.02 17.66
N GLY A 55 5.65 -17.16 18.09
CA GLY A 55 4.27 -17.58 17.89
C GLY A 55 3.25 -16.58 18.44
N THR A 56 1.99 -16.71 17.97
CA THR A 56 0.88 -15.89 18.51
C THR A 56 0.77 -16.02 20.02
N GLY A 57 0.37 -14.94 20.70
CA GLY A 57 0.25 -14.92 22.15
C GLY A 57 1.57 -14.77 22.93
N THR A 58 2.72 -14.73 22.26
CA THR A 58 4.02 -14.47 22.93
C THR A 58 4.13 -13.04 23.45
N GLY A 59 3.34 -12.11 22.92
CA GLY A 59 3.42 -10.68 23.21
C GLY A 59 4.54 -9.99 22.43
N LYS A 60 4.63 -10.27 21.13
CA LYS A 60 5.63 -9.69 20.22
C LYS A 60 5.72 -8.18 20.31
N THR A 61 4.57 -7.51 20.22
CA THR A 61 4.46 -6.04 20.24
C THR A 61 5.14 -5.44 21.46
N VAL A 62 4.78 -5.91 22.64
CA VAL A 62 5.40 -5.49 23.88
C VAL A 62 6.89 -5.83 23.92
N GLY A 63 7.27 -7.02 23.42
CA GLY A 63 8.65 -7.48 23.42
C GLY A 63 9.57 -6.58 22.58
N TYR A 64 9.17 -6.21 21.36
CA TYR A 64 10.02 -5.35 20.54
C TYR A 64 9.99 -3.89 20.97
N LEU A 65 8.86 -3.34 21.42
CA LEU A 65 8.77 -1.96 21.88
C LEU A 65 9.56 -1.72 23.17
N ILE A 66 9.43 -2.61 24.16
CA ILE A 66 10.18 -2.50 25.44
C ILE A 66 11.69 -2.51 25.20
N ALA A 67 12.18 -3.28 24.23
CA ALA A 67 13.59 -3.30 23.89
C ALA A 67 14.03 -2.09 23.08
N ALA A 68 13.26 -1.74 22.02
CA ALA A 68 13.69 -0.76 21.03
C ALA A 68 13.54 0.69 21.50
N LEU A 69 12.47 1.05 22.22
CA LEU A 69 12.20 2.44 22.58
C LEU A 69 13.32 3.09 23.45
N PRO A 70 13.76 2.47 24.57
CA PRO A 70 14.85 3.07 25.36
C PRO A 70 16.16 3.15 24.61
N ILE A 71 16.46 2.16 23.76
CA ILE A 71 17.67 2.15 22.92
C ILE A 71 17.62 3.27 21.90
N ALA A 72 16.51 3.40 21.17
CA ALA A 72 16.33 4.44 20.16
C ALA A 72 16.47 5.84 20.75
N ARG A 73 15.85 6.10 21.89
CA ARG A 73 15.96 7.39 22.60
C ARG A 73 17.41 7.70 23.02
N ALA A 74 18.13 6.71 23.57
CA ALA A 74 19.52 6.87 23.95
C ALA A 74 20.43 7.18 22.75
N LEU A 75 20.10 6.59 21.59
CA LEU A 75 20.83 6.76 20.33
C LEU A 75 20.33 7.95 19.49
N LYS A 76 19.25 8.63 19.91
CA LYS A 76 18.56 9.68 19.15
C LYS A 76 18.12 9.20 17.77
N LYS A 77 17.55 8.01 17.69
CA LYS A 77 17.03 7.40 16.49
C LYS A 77 15.51 7.29 16.59
N THR A 78 14.84 7.32 15.46
CA THR A 78 13.38 7.10 15.37
C THR A 78 13.06 5.62 15.21
N VAL A 79 12.07 5.13 15.93
CA VAL A 79 11.56 3.76 15.75
C VAL A 79 10.46 3.78 14.69
N VAL A 80 10.66 3.08 13.59
CA VAL A 80 9.65 2.89 12.53
C VAL A 80 9.07 1.48 12.64
N VAL A 81 7.85 1.36 13.16
CA VAL A 81 7.12 0.09 13.23
C VAL A 81 6.33 -0.10 11.95
N SER A 82 6.75 -1.06 11.14
CA SER A 82 6.11 -1.43 9.88
C SER A 82 5.30 -2.70 10.04
N THR A 83 4.03 -2.68 9.62
CA THR A 83 3.10 -3.81 9.77
C THR A 83 2.53 -4.26 8.42
N GLY A 84 1.96 -5.46 8.38
CA GLY A 84 1.39 -6.02 7.16
C GLY A 84 0.04 -5.44 6.72
N THR A 85 -0.72 -4.77 7.62
CA THR A 85 -2.09 -4.29 7.32
C THR A 85 -2.42 -3.00 8.06
N ILE A 86 -3.38 -2.24 7.51
CA ILE A 86 -3.89 -1.01 8.12
C ILE A 86 -4.55 -1.29 9.49
N ALA A 87 -5.29 -2.40 9.62
CA ALA A 87 -5.92 -2.77 10.88
C ALA A 87 -4.88 -2.98 12.01
N LEU A 88 -3.72 -3.57 11.70
CA LEU A 88 -2.62 -3.72 12.65
C LEU A 88 -1.98 -2.37 13.00
N GLN A 89 -1.85 -1.45 12.04
CA GLN A 89 -1.38 -0.10 12.33
C GLN A 89 -2.31 0.61 13.34
N GLU A 90 -3.62 0.53 13.12
CA GLU A 90 -4.62 1.15 14.01
C GLU A 90 -4.64 0.50 15.38
N GLN A 91 -4.49 -0.81 15.45
CA GLN A 91 -4.34 -1.50 16.72
C GLN A 91 -3.11 -1.03 17.49
N LEU A 92 -1.96 -0.93 16.83
CA LEU A 92 -0.72 -0.47 17.44
C LEU A 92 -0.85 0.93 18.01
N ILE A 93 -1.31 1.89 17.18
CA ILE A 93 -1.33 3.31 17.59
C ILE A 93 -2.44 3.64 18.59
N ASN A 94 -3.61 2.98 18.48
CA ASN A 94 -4.76 3.29 19.31
C ASN A 94 -4.84 2.44 20.59
N LYS A 95 -4.12 1.32 20.66
CA LYS A 95 -4.22 0.39 21.78
C LYS A 95 -2.86 -0.04 22.32
N ASP A 96 -2.06 -0.76 21.54
CA ASP A 96 -0.90 -1.49 22.07
C ASP A 96 0.20 -0.54 22.57
N ILE A 97 0.49 0.53 21.81
CA ILE A 97 1.47 1.55 22.23
C ILE A 97 0.97 2.36 23.43
N PRO A 98 -0.23 2.96 23.43
CA PRO A 98 -0.74 3.68 24.61
C PRO A 98 -0.78 2.82 25.87
N GLU A 99 -1.26 1.58 25.76
CA GLU A 99 -1.30 0.65 26.89
C GLU A 99 0.09 0.32 27.45
N LEU A 100 1.10 0.22 26.56
CA LEU A 100 2.48 0.01 26.97
C LEU A 100 3.05 1.23 27.68
N LEU A 101 2.90 2.41 27.08
CA LEU A 101 3.45 3.67 27.61
C LEU A 101 2.86 3.98 28.99
N GLU A 102 1.53 3.88 29.14
CA GLU A 102 0.85 4.04 30.41
C GLU A 102 1.36 3.02 31.47
N SER A 103 1.49 1.74 31.08
CA SER A 103 1.95 0.69 31.99
C SER A 103 3.39 0.86 32.45
N CYS A 104 4.25 1.47 31.63
CA CYS A 104 5.66 1.70 31.92
C CYS A 104 5.95 3.09 32.50
N ASP A 105 4.95 3.96 32.57
CA ASP A 105 5.11 5.40 32.90
C ASP A 105 6.12 6.07 31.96
N TRP A 106 5.98 5.79 30.67
CA TRP A 106 6.84 6.33 29.62
C TRP A 106 6.11 7.38 28.78
N ASP A 107 6.86 8.41 28.37
CA ASP A 107 6.40 9.48 27.52
C ASP A 107 7.17 9.45 26.19
N TYR A 108 6.56 8.89 25.14
CA TYR A 108 7.08 8.85 23.78
C TYR A 108 6.08 9.46 22.81
N SER A 109 6.56 10.37 21.96
CA SER A 109 5.74 10.93 20.89
C SER A 109 5.56 9.89 19.76
N CYS A 110 4.30 9.70 19.32
CA CYS A 110 3.93 8.67 18.36
C CYS A 110 3.12 9.23 17.22
N ALA A 111 3.42 8.86 15.97
CA ALA A 111 2.64 9.21 14.80
C ALA A 111 2.23 7.98 13.98
N LEU A 112 1.00 8.04 13.43
CA LEU A 112 0.53 7.09 12.43
C LEU A 112 0.72 7.68 11.04
N VAL A 113 1.45 6.98 10.17
CA VAL A 113 1.70 7.44 8.81
C VAL A 113 1.02 6.51 7.82
N LYS A 114 0.10 7.09 7.05
CA LYS A 114 -0.57 6.42 5.94
C LYS A 114 -0.22 7.10 4.61
N GLY A 115 -0.30 6.36 3.51
CA GLY A 115 -0.15 6.90 2.17
C GLY A 115 -1.19 7.97 1.85
N ARG A 116 -0.84 8.93 0.98
CA ARG A 116 -1.71 10.06 0.57
C ARG A 116 -3.10 9.61 0.11
N GLY A 117 -3.20 8.52 -0.65
CA GLY A 117 -4.46 7.95 -1.11
C GLY A 117 -5.39 7.42 0.01
N ARG A 118 -4.98 7.48 1.29
CA ARG A 118 -5.86 7.17 2.43
C ARG A 118 -6.56 8.39 2.98
N TYR A 119 -6.22 9.61 2.51
CA TYR A 119 -6.82 10.85 2.97
C TYR A 119 -7.63 11.51 1.86
N ALA A 120 -8.79 12.05 2.22
CA ALA A 120 -9.58 12.86 1.33
C ALA A 120 -8.83 14.15 0.95
N CYS A 121 -8.93 14.57 -0.31
CA CYS A 121 -8.38 15.81 -0.80
C CYS A 121 -9.49 16.88 -0.85
N ASN A 122 -9.42 17.88 0.03
CA ASN A 122 -10.40 18.98 0.07
C ASN A 122 -10.59 19.65 -1.29
N LEU A 123 -9.47 19.91 -2.00
CA LEU A 123 -9.53 20.54 -3.32
C LEU A 123 -10.31 19.68 -4.32
N ARG A 124 -10.05 18.38 -4.34
CA ARG A 124 -10.72 17.46 -5.25
C ARG A 124 -12.20 17.26 -4.91
N MET A 125 -12.52 17.20 -3.62
CA MET A 125 -13.92 17.11 -3.15
C MET A 125 -14.71 18.35 -3.55
N GLU A 126 -14.16 19.55 -3.37
CA GLU A 126 -14.79 20.81 -3.78
C GLU A 126 -15.02 20.83 -5.30
N GLN A 127 -13.99 20.54 -6.10
CA GLN A 127 -14.09 20.48 -7.56
C GLN A 127 -15.18 19.50 -8.02
N TYR A 128 -15.26 18.34 -7.36
CA TYR A 128 -16.26 17.34 -7.67
C TYR A 128 -17.67 17.81 -7.33
N LEU A 129 -17.89 18.35 -6.13
CA LEU A 129 -19.18 18.87 -5.70
C LEU A 129 -19.65 20.06 -6.55
N ASP A 130 -18.74 20.91 -7.02
CA ASP A 130 -19.06 22.01 -7.90
C ASP A 130 -19.42 21.54 -9.32
N SER A 131 -18.77 20.50 -9.83
CA SER A 131 -19.13 19.87 -11.12
C SER A 131 -20.54 19.28 -11.10
N LEU A 132 -20.97 18.71 -9.98
CA LEU A 132 -22.34 18.21 -9.80
C LEU A 132 -23.39 19.32 -9.82
N LYS A 133 -23.08 20.52 -9.27
CA LYS A 133 -23.98 21.69 -9.27
C LYS A 133 -24.15 22.28 -10.68
N ALA A 134 -23.10 22.25 -11.51
CA ALA A 134 -23.10 22.88 -12.83
C ALA A 134 -24.00 22.19 -13.87
N LYS A 135 -24.62 21.04 -13.53
CA LYS A 135 -25.48 20.22 -14.43
C LYS A 135 -24.85 19.86 -15.79
N ASP A 136 -23.58 20.13 -16.00
CA ASP A 136 -22.82 19.70 -17.16
C ASP A 136 -22.38 18.25 -16.96
N ALA A 137 -23.35 17.34 -17.10
CA ALA A 137 -23.20 15.88 -16.96
C ALA A 137 -22.31 15.24 -18.05
N GLY A 138 -21.33 15.95 -18.57
CA GLY A 138 -20.45 15.49 -19.63
C GLY A 138 -18.99 15.82 -19.48
N VAL A 139 -18.60 16.60 -18.48
CA VAL A 139 -17.19 16.95 -18.25
C VAL A 139 -16.67 16.15 -17.05
N PHE A 140 -16.21 14.94 -17.30
CA PHE A 140 -15.40 14.22 -16.33
C PHE A 140 -14.07 14.95 -16.18
N LEU A 141 -13.77 15.42 -14.98
CA LEU A 141 -12.55 16.19 -14.71
C LEU A 141 -11.30 15.33 -14.78
N PHE A 142 -11.44 14.03 -14.53
CA PHE A 142 -10.31 13.09 -14.43
C PHE A 142 -10.60 11.76 -15.12
N GLU A 143 -9.56 11.04 -15.49
CA GLU A 143 -9.60 9.79 -16.23
C GLU A 143 -10.38 8.68 -15.52
N ASN A 144 -10.20 8.53 -14.21
CA ASN A 144 -10.90 7.55 -13.39
C ASN A 144 -12.41 7.82 -13.29
N ASP A 145 -12.84 9.05 -13.53
CA ASP A 145 -14.24 9.46 -13.40
C ASP A 145 -15.12 8.91 -14.54
N GLN A 146 -14.54 8.47 -15.66
CA GLN A 146 -15.34 7.92 -16.79
C GLN A 146 -15.94 6.54 -16.50
N GLN A 147 -15.32 5.78 -15.60
CA GLN A 147 -15.88 4.50 -15.14
C GLN A 147 -16.82 4.68 -13.95
N PHE A 148 -16.77 5.83 -13.32
CA PHE A 148 -17.55 6.19 -12.15
C PHE A 148 -18.61 7.22 -12.53
N ASN A 149 -19.84 6.74 -12.72
CA ASN A 149 -21.01 7.61 -12.88
C ASN A 149 -21.68 7.74 -11.52
N PRO A 150 -21.53 8.87 -10.80
CA PRO A 150 -22.08 9.02 -9.47
C PRO A 150 -23.60 8.92 -9.52
N ASN A 151 -24.13 8.09 -8.68
CA ASN A 151 -25.57 8.07 -8.44
C ASN A 151 -25.93 9.06 -7.31
N ALA A 152 -27.23 9.29 -7.10
CA ALA A 152 -27.70 10.19 -6.05
C ALA A 152 -27.18 9.83 -4.63
N GLN A 153 -26.94 8.55 -4.36
CA GLN A 153 -26.38 8.09 -3.09
C GLN A 153 -24.93 8.51 -2.90
N THR A 154 -24.12 8.44 -3.96
CA THR A 154 -22.73 8.90 -3.94
C THR A 154 -22.63 10.41 -3.73
N GLU A 155 -23.54 11.18 -4.33
CA GLU A 155 -23.58 12.64 -4.10
C GLU A 155 -23.90 12.96 -2.64
N ILE A 156 -24.87 12.26 -2.04
CA ILE A 156 -25.21 12.42 -0.62
C ILE A 156 -23.99 12.09 0.25
N LEU A 157 -23.33 10.94 0.00
CA LEU A 157 -22.14 10.53 0.73
C LEU A 157 -21.02 11.59 0.69
N TYR A 158 -20.75 12.16 -0.48
CA TYR A 158 -19.68 13.16 -0.61
C TYR A 158 -20.03 14.50 0.08
N ARG A 159 -21.31 14.88 0.12
CA ARG A 159 -21.76 16.04 0.89
C ARG A 159 -21.63 15.80 2.39
N GLU A 160 -22.05 14.64 2.89
CA GLU A 160 -21.88 14.27 4.30
C GLU A 160 -20.39 14.24 4.70
N MET A 161 -19.52 13.72 3.84
CA MET A 161 -18.06 13.74 4.06
C MET A 161 -17.49 15.15 4.07
N TRP A 162 -17.96 16.02 3.17
CA TRP A 162 -17.53 17.41 3.12
C TRP A 162 -17.93 18.16 4.40
N ASP A 163 -19.20 18.04 4.79
CA ASP A 163 -19.73 18.68 5.99
C ASP A 163 -18.98 18.21 7.24
N ALA A 164 -18.69 16.91 7.33
CA ALA A 164 -17.93 16.30 8.44
C ALA A 164 -16.45 16.74 8.46
N LEU A 165 -15.84 17.05 7.31
CA LEU A 165 -14.52 17.68 7.26
C LEU A 165 -14.55 19.13 7.72
N GLU A 166 -15.57 19.90 7.32
CA GLU A 166 -15.70 21.32 7.68
C GLU A 166 -15.99 21.50 9.18
N ASP A 167 -16.85 20.69 9.77
CA ASP A 167 -17.20 20.77 11.19
C ASP A 167 -16.17 20.07 12.11
N GLY A 168 -15.21 19.32 11.52
CA GLY A 168 -14.15 18.62 12.23
C GLY A 168 -14.58 17.31 12.91
N SER A 169 -15.79 16.79 12.64
CA SER A 169 -16.25 15.50 13.15
C SER A 169 -15.56 14.32 12.48
N TRP A 170 -14.95 14.54 11.32
CA TRP A 170 -14.11 13.58 10.61
C TRP A 170 -12.74 14.17 10.26
N ASN A 171 -11.69 13.38 10.43
CA ASN A 171 -10.31 13.79 10.16
C ASN A 171 -9.86 13.58 8.70
N GLY A 172 -10.74 13.13 7.82
CA GLY A 172 -10.45 12.89 6.40
C GLY A 172 -9.73 11.57 6.10
N ASP A 173 -9.48 10.71 7.09
CA ASP A 173 -8.93 9.38 6.88
C ASP A 173 -10.05 8.40 6.49
N ARG A 174 -9.88 7.70 5.35
CA ARG A 174 -10.83 6.70 4.85
C ARG A 174 -11.22 5.66 5.92
N ASP A 175 -10.24 5.20 6.69
CA ASP A 175 -10.43 4.11 7.64
C ASP A 175 -11.20 4.54 8.89
N SER A 176 -11.30 5.86 9.14
CA SER A 176 -12.07 6.42 10.24
C SER A 176 -13.53 6.72 9.87
N TRP A 177 -13.91 6.63 8.57
CA TRP A 177 -15.30 6.74 8.17
C TRP A 177 -16.11 5.52 8.57
N ALA A 178 -17.32 5.70 9.09
CA ALA A 178 -18.10 4.61 9.71
C ALA A 178 -18.56 3.55 8.70
N THR A 179 -18.98 3.97 7.51
CA THR A 179 -19.45 3.06 6.47
C THR A 179 -18.34 2.66 5.50
N HIS A 180 -18.48 1.49 4.88
CA HIS A 180 -17.55 1.07 3.84
C HIS A 180 -17.71 1.93 2.59
N ILE A 181 -16.59 2.46 2.09
CA ILE A 181 -16.53 3.24 0.87
C ILE A 181 -15.90 2.37 -0.22
N LYS A 182 -16.59 2.23 -1.37
CA LYS A 182 -16.04 1.48 -2.51
C LYS A 182 -14.77 2.14 -3.04
N ASP A 183 -13.84 1.34 -3.56
CA ASP A 183 -12.54 1.86 -4.04
C ASP A 183 -12.70 2.89 -5.16
N MET A 184 -13.67 2.69 -6.07
CA MET A 184 -13.96 3.65 -7.13
C MET A 184 -14.49 4.99 -6.58
N GLU A 185 -15.38 4.95 -5.59
CA GLU A 185 -15.91 6.15 -4.92
C GLU A 185 -14.80 6.89 -4.17
N TRP A 186 -13.93 6.15 -3.48
CA TRP A 186 -12.82 6.73 -2.76
C TRP A 186 -11.76 7.35 -3.68
N SER A 187 -11.41 6.67 -4.78
CA SER A 187 -10.40 7.14 -5.74
C SER A 187 -10.76 8.50 -6.35
N ALA A 188 -12.05 8.80 -6.50
CA ALA A 188 -12.55 10.07 -6.98
C ALA A 188 -12.27 11.24 -6.00
N LEU A 189 -12.10 10.97 -4.72
CA LEU A 189 -11.86 11.97 -3.66
C LEU A 189 -10.40 12.14 -3.27
N THR A 190 -9.48 11.37 -3.86
CA THR A 190 -8.06 11.37 -3.50
C THR A 190 -7.18 11.83 -4.64
N VAL A 191 -5.95 12.18 -4.31
CA VAL A 191 -4.89 12.52 -5.27
C VAL A 191 -3.63 11.75 -4.95
N ASP A 192 -2.82 11.48 -5.97
CA ASP A 192 -1.48 10.97 -5.80
C ASP A 192 -0.44 12.10 -5.55
N ARG A 193 0.84 11.74 -5.53
CA ARG A 193 1.92 12.70 -5.30
C ARG A 193 2.00 13.75 -6.42
N ARG A 194 1.85 13.34 -7.68
CA ARG A 194 1.98 14.21 -8.86
C ARG A 194 0.78 15.15 -9.01
N GLN A 195 -0.40 14.72 -8.61
CA GLN A 195 -1.62 15.52 -8.66
C GLN A 195 -1.70 16.59 -7.57
N CYS A 196 -0.92 16.46 -6.49
CA CYS A 196 -1.02 17.33 -5.33
C CYS A 196 -0.13 18.57 -5.48
N THR A 197 -0.72 19.78 -5.43
CA THR A 197 -0.01 21.06 -5.47
C THR A 197 0.84 21.33 -4.22
N GLY A 198 0.81 20.44 -3.23
CA GLY A 198 1.64 20.53 -2.03
C GLY A 198 1.32 21.73 -1.15
N ARG A 199 2.35 22.44 -0.70
CA ARG A 199 2.20 23.65 0.15
C ARG A 199 1.56 24.83 -0.57
N ARG A 200 1.41 24.78 -1.91
CA ARG A 200 0.74 25.81 -2.72
C ARG A 200 -0.78 25.63 -2.77
N CYS A 201 -1.29 24.49 -2.28
CA CYS A 201 -2.73 24.23 -2.25
C CYS A 201 -3.44 25.23 -1.34
N ARG A 202 -4.54 25.82 -1.81
CA ARG A 202 -5.37 26.75 -1.01
C ARG A 202 -5.95 26.10 0.24
N PHE A 203 -6.08 24.77 0.28
CA PHE A 203 -6.55 23.99 1.43
C PHE A 203 -5.44 23.43 2.30
N VAL A 204 -4.16 23.82 2.13
CA VAL A 204 -3.02 23.21 2.82
C VAL A 204 -3.18 23.17 4.34
N ASN A 205 -3.71 24.22 4.94
CA ASN A 205 -3.91 24.33 6.39
C ASN A 205 -5.08 23.48 6.91
N GLN A 206 -5.98 23.06 6.03
CA GLN A 206 -7.14 22.22 6.36
C GLN A 206 -6.95 20.79 5.86
N CYS A 207 -5.88 20.53 5.08
CA CYS A 207 -5.63 19.26 4.41
C CYS A 207 -5.43 18.12 5.41
N PRO A 208 -6.27 17.08 5.38
CA PRO A 208 -6.13 15.90 6.24
C PRO A 208 -4.76 15.25 6.17
N PHE A 209 -4.21 15.13 4.97
CA PHE A 209 -2.90 14.55 4.76
C PHE A 209 -1.76 15.36 5.39
N PHE A 210 -1.77 16.70 5.23
CA PHE A 210 -0.72 17.55 5.82
C PHE A 210 -0.87 17.66 7.34
N LYS A 211 -2.10 17.65 7.88
CA LYS A 211 -2.32 17.58 9.33
C LYS A 211 -1.76 16.29 9.92
N ALA A 212 -2.06 15.15 9.32
CA ALA A 212 -1.53 13.85 9.76
C ALA A 212 0.01 13.73 9.63
N ARG A 213 0.64 14.56 8.81
CA ARG A 213 2.09 14.60 8.63
C ARG A 213 2.82 15.58 9.53
N GLY A 214 2.12 16.56 10.09
CA GLY A 214 2.74 17.58 10.95
C GLY A 214 3.47 16.99 12.16
N ASP A 215 3.02 15.83 12.62
CA ASP A 215 3.54 15.19 13.83
C ASP A 215 4.75 14.27 13.56
N ILE A 216 5.10 13.99 12.29
CA ILE A 216 6.13 12.97 11.95
C ILE A 216 7.53 13.42 12.36
N GLU A 217 7.88 14.69 12.08
CA GLU A 217 9.22 15.22 12.32
C GLU A 217 9.59 15.26 13.81
N GLU A 218 8.58 15.33 14.70
CA GLU A 218 8.75 15.40 16.15
C GLU A 218 8.53 14.03 16.83
N SER A 219 8.16 12.99 16.07
CA SER A 219 7.81 11.69 16.64
C SER A 219 9.02 10.78 16.84
N GLU A 220 9.12 10.21 18.05
CA GLU A 220 10.10 9.17 18.37
C GLU A 220 9.67 7.80 17.85
N VAL A 221 8.36 7.58 17.64
CA VAL A 221 7.77 6.34 17.15
C VAL A 221 6.84 6.62 15.98
N ILE A 222 7.11 6.00 14.86
CA ILE A 222 6.28 6.09 13.65
C ILE A 222 5.70 4.71 13.36
N VAL A 223 4.38 4.65 13.21
CA VAL A 223 3.68 3.43 12.77
C VAL A 223 3.30 3.57 11.30
N ALA A 224 3.75 2.64 10.48
CA ALA A 224 3.51 2.59 9.04
C ALA A 224 3.11 1.17 8.59
N ASN A 225 2.68 0.99 7.35
CA ASN A 225 2.60 -0.34 6.74
C ASN A 225 3.81 -0.63 5.85
N HIS A 226 3.99 -1.90 5.50
CA HIS A 226 5.10 -2.31 4.62
C HIS A 226 5.05 -1.60 3.26
N ASP A 227 3.86 -1.37 2.69
CA ASP A 227 3.72 -0.68 1.40
C ASP A 227 4.25 0.76 1.46
N LEU A 228 4.01 1.48 2.58
CA LEU A 228 4.52 2.84 2.74
C LEU A 228 6.05 2.88 2.92
N VAL A 229 6.59 1.93 3.67
CA VAL A 229 8.05 1.79 3.81
C VAL A 229 8.68 1.49 2.45
N MET A 230 8.10 0.57 1.66
CA MET A 230 8.59 0.29 0.30
C MET A 230 8.47 1.52 -0.61
N ALA A 231 7.40 2.31 -0.48
CA ALA A 231 7.24 3.55 -1.25
C ALA A 231 8.32 4.59 -0.91
N ASP A 232 8.67 4.72 0.35
CA ASP A 232 9.76 5.60 0.78
C ASP A 232 11.12 5.13 0.27
N LEU A 233 11.40 3.83 0.39
CA LEU A 233 12.65 3.23 -0.11
C LEU A 233 12.78 3.34 -1.63
N ALA A 234 11.67 3.20 -2.38
CA ALA A 234 11.66 3.40 -3.83
C ALA A 234 11.99 4.85 -4.25
N LEU A 235 11.78 5.82 -3.36
CA LEU A 235 12.15 7.22 -3.54
C LEU A 235 13.58 7.53 -3.05
N GLY A 236 14.33 6.52 -2.65
CA GLY A 236 15.70 6.62 -2.12
C GLY A 236 15.80 6.62 -0.60
N GLY A 237 14.67 6.56 0.10
CA GLY A 237 14.58 6.65 1.57
C GLY A 237 14.63 8.09 2.09
N GLY A 238 13.88 8.39 3.13
CA GLY A 238 13.85 9.73 3.76
C GLY A 238 12.94 10.76 3.08
N ALA A 239 12.17 10.36 2.07
CA ALA A 239 11.22 11.26 1.39
C ALA A 239 9.84 11.29 2.08
N ILE A 240 9.46 10.19 2.70
CA ILE A 240 8.18 10.01 3.39
C ILE A 240 8.40 9.82 4.89
N LEU A 241 9.36 8.99 5.25
CA LEU A 241 9.81 8.67 6.60
C LEU A 241 11.14 9.40 6.88
N PRO A 242 11.64 9.43 8.12
CA PRO A 242 13.00 9.92 8.37
C PRO A 242 14.05 9.10 7.60
N PRO A 243 15.26 9.66 7.35
CA PRO A 243 16.34 8.94 6.66
C PRO A 243 16.61 7.56 7.29
N PRO A 244 16.80 6.51 6.48
CA PRO A 244 16.98 5.15 7.00
C PRO A 244 18.11 5.02 8.03
N GLU A 245 19.21 5.73 7.87
CA GLU A 245 20.33 5.76 8.81
C GLU A 245 19.97 6.33 10.19
N ASP A 246 18.86 7.07 10.29
CA ASP A 246 18.34 7.62 11.54
C ASP A 246 17.21 6.78 12.13
N CYS A 247 16.90 5.64 11.50
CA CYS A 247 15.79 4.81 11.88
C CYS A 247 16.20 3.42 12.40
N ILE A 248 15.46 2.94 13.40
CA ILE A 248 15.37 1.55 13.80
C ILE A 248 14.06 1.00 13.22
N TYR A 249 14.15 0.13 12.22
CA TYR A 249 12.96 -0.49 11.63
C TYR A 249 12.53 -1.73 12.41
N ILE A 250 11.24 -1.82 12.69
CA ILE A 250 10.61 -3.03 13.24
C ILE A 250 9.59 -3.52 12.22
N CYS A 251 9.92 -4.59 11.50
CA CYS A 251 9.03 -5.22 10.54
C CYS A 251 8.19 -6.30 11.23
N ASP A 252 7.01 -5.93 11.72
CA ASP A 252 6.04 -6.88 12.27
C ASP A 252 5.23 -7.54 11.15
N GLU A 253 4.92 -8.81 11.28
CA GLU A 253 4.45 -9.69 10.20
C GLU A 253 5.45 -9.74 9.02
N GLY A 254 6.74 -9.82 9.35
CA GLY A 254 7.87 -9.76 8.42
C GLY A 254 7.87 -10.84 7.34
N HIS A 255 7.07 -11.91 7.48
CA HIS A 255 6.84 -12.90 6.43
C HIS A 255 6.23 -12.31 5.15
N ARG A 256 5.57 -11.12 5.23
CA ARG A 256 4.98 -10.40 4.08
C ARG A 256 5.95 -9.45 3.39
N LEU A 257 7.12 -9.23 3.97
CA LEU A 257 8.03 -8.18 3.49
C LEU A 257 8.52 -8.43 2.06
N GLY A 258 8.92 -9.67 1.75
CA GLY A 258 9.36 -10.08 0.42
C GLY A 258 8.28 -9.87 -0.64
N ASP A 259 7.09 -10.38 -0.42
CA ASP A 259 5.95 -10.25 -1.35
C ASP A 259 5.54 -8.79 -1.54
N THR A 260 5.56 -8.00 -0.47
CA THR A 260 5.23 -6.57 -0.55
C THR A 260 6.26 -5.81 -1.36
N ALA A 261 7.55 -6.10 -1.17
CA ALA A 261 8.61 -5.51 -1.96
C ALA A 261 8.50 -5.91 -3.46
N ILE A 262 8.32 -7.20 -3.76
CA ILE A 262 8.14 -7.67 -5.14
C ILE A 262 6.98 -6.95 -5.82
N ARG A 263 5.83 -6.84 -5.15
CA ARG A 263 4.65 -6.14 -5.68
C ARG A 263 4.91 -4.65 -5.88
N HIS A 264 5.57 -3.98 -4.94
CA HIS A 264 5.84 -2.55 -5.01
C HIS A 264 6.85 -2.20 -6.11
N PHE A 265 7.88 -3.02 -6.25
CA PHE A 265 8.88 -2.88 -7.30
C PHE A 265 8.50 -3.60 -8.61
N GLY A 266 7.29 -4.10 -8.75
CA GLY A 266 6.69 -4.56 -10.00
C GLY A 266 6.23 -3.38 -10.87
N ALA A 267 5.98 -3.66 -12.14
CA ALA A 267 5.38 -2.70 -13.07
C ALA A 267 4.35 -3.40 -13.96
N GLU A 268 3.27 -2.70 -14.27
CA GLU A 268 2.14 -3.20 -15.06
C GLU A 268 1.64 -2.13 -16.02
N CYS A 269 1.19 -2.55 -17.20
CA CYS A 269 0.48 -1.72 -18.16
C CYS A 269 -0.63 -2.52 -18.83
N ARG A 270 -1.86 -1.99 -18.83
CA ARG A 270 -3.00 -2.50 -19.59
C ARG A 270 -3.06 -1.77 -20.92
N ILE A 271 -2.87 -2.47 -22.01
CA ILE A 271 -2.63 -1.86 -23.32
C ILE A 271 -3.84 -1.08 -23.80
N ASN A 272 -5.04 -1.69 -23.88
CA ASN A 272 -6.24 -1.03 -24.40
C ASN A 272 -6.69 0.13 -23.50
N SER A 273 -6.62 -0.03 -22.18
CA SER A 273 -6.91 1.04 -21.24
C SER A 273 -5.95 2.21 -21.41
N THR A 274 -4.66 1.94 -21.63
CA THR A 274 -3.65 2.97 -21.86
C THR A 274 -3.86 3.68 -23.21
N LEU A 275 -4.20 2.94 -24.27
CA LEU A 275 -4.54 3.53 -25.57
C LEU A 275 -5.74 4.49 -25.44
N ALA A 276 -6.82 4.04 -24.80
CA ALA A 276 -8.00 4.86 -24.55
C ALA A 276 -7.69 6.11 -23.72
N TRP A 277 -6.75 6.03 -22.80
CA TRP A 277 -6.27 7.17 -22.03
C TRP A 277 -5.47 8.16 -22.89
N LEU A 278 -4.51 7.70 -23.68
CA LEU A 278 -3.71 8.55 -24.57
C LEU A 278 -4.57 9.28 -25.62
N GLU A 279 -5.62 8.64 -26.12
CA GLU A 279 -6.56 9.22 -27.10
C GLU A 279 -7.33 10.44 -26.57
N ARG A 280 -7.42 10.61 -25.26
CA ARG A 280 -8.12 11.76 -24.63
C ARG A 280 -7.23 12.99 -24.52
N ILE A 281 -5.92 12.82 -24.45
CA ILE A 281 -4.96 13.90 -24.23
C ILE A 281 -5.11 15.04 -25.25
N PRO A 282 -5.29 14.79 -26.57
CA PRO A 282 -5.56 15.85 -27.54
C PRO A 282 -6.78 16.72 -27.21
N LYS A 283 -7.88 16.10 -26.78
CA LYS A 283 -9.09 16.83 -26.39
C LYS A 283 -8.85 17.68 -25.14
N GLN A 284 -8.14 17.10 -24.17
CA GLN A 284 -7.78 17.77 -22.92
C GLN A 284 -6.85 18.97 -23.19
N CYS A 285 -5.81 18.83 -23.99
CA CYS A 285 -4.94 19.93 -24.40
C CYS A 285 -5.70 21.05 -25.12
N LYS A 286 -6.61 20.71 -26.05
CA LYS A 286 -7.46 21.71 -26.73
C LYS A 286 -8.37 22.46 -25.77
N GLY A 287 -8.87 21.82 -24.72
CA GLY A 287 -9.67 22.45 -23.68
C GLY A 287 -8.90 23.49 -22.89
N GLN A 288 -7.60 23.32 -22.68
CA GLN A 288 -6.75 24.24 -21.93
C GLN A 288 -6.31 25.47 -22.76
N THR A 289 -6.22 25.35 -24.07
CA THR A 289 -5.75 26.43 -24.96
C THR A 289 -6.47 27.76 -24.75
N PRO A 290 -7.82 27.86 -24.69
CA PRO A 290 -8.50 29.12 -24.46
C PRO A 290 -8.33 29.67 -23.05
N ILE A 291 -8.17 28.80 -22.04
CA ILE A 291 -8.00 29.20 -20.63
C ILE A 291 -6.63 29.89 -20.47
N PHE A 292 -5.59 29.31 -21.04
CA PHE A 292 -4.20 29.79 -20.94
C PHE A 292 -3.78 30.64 -22.15
N ALA A 293 -4.71 31.19 -22.92
CA ALA A 293 -4.43 31.88 -24.18
C ALA A 293 -3.43 33.06 -24.05
N LYS A 294 -3.28 33.64 -22.88
CA LYS A 294 -2.33 34.75 -22.61
C LYS A 294 -0.92 34.25 -22.29
N ASP A 295 -0.76 32.98 -21.91
CA ASP A 295 0.54 32.34 -21.69
C ASP A 295 0.98 31.62 -22.97
N THR A 296 1.68 32.35 -23.84
CA THR A 296 2.13 31.80 -25.12
C THR A 296 3.11 30.63 -24.94
N GLY A 297 3.94 30.65 -23.90
CA GLY A 297 4.90 29.58 -23.61
C GLY A 297 4.21 28.27 -23.25
N LEU A 298 3.17 28.33 -22.43
CA LEU A 298 2.37 27.17 -22.05
C LEU A 298 1.58 26.64 -23.26
N VAL A 299 0.88 27.54 -24.00
CA VAL A 299 0.07 27.17 -25.17
C VAL A 299 0.90 26.51 -26.25
N GLU A 300 2.15 26.92 -26.49
CA GLU A 300 3.07 26.32 -27.46
C GLU A 300 3.54 24.89 -27.07
N GLN A 301 3.48 24.54 -25.80
CA GLN A 301 3.83 23.20 -25.30
C GLN A 301 2.72 22.17 -25.60
N LEU A 302 1.45 22.57 -25.53
CA LEU A 302 0.30 21.66 -25.64
C LEU A 302 0.29 20.84 -26.95
N PRO A 303 0.51 21.41 -28.16
CA PRO A 303 0.58 20.62 -29.39
C PRO A 303 1.76 19.63 -29.43
N ARG A 304 2.85 19.92 -28.72
CA ARG A 304 4.00 19.01 -28.64
C ARG A 304 3.67 17.81 -27.74
N ILE A 305 3.03 18.06 -26.61
CA ILE A 305 2.53 17.03 -25.67
C ILE A 305 1.54 16.11 -26.39
N GLU A 306 0.56 16.69 -27.12
CA GLU A 306 -0.41 15.97 -27.93
C GLU A 306 0.26 15.04 -28.96
N ARG A 307 1.25 15.56 -29.70
CA ARG A 307 1.98 14.80 -30.73
C ARG A 307 2.77 13.64 -30.15
N GLU A 308 3.41 13.84 -29.01
CA GLU A 308 4.22 12.79 -28.37
C GLU A 308 3.34 11.70 -27.77
N ALA A 309 2.22 12.05 -27.15
CA ALA A 309 1.21 11.08 -26.70
C ALA A 309 0.68 10.24 -27.88
N GLY A 310 0.44 10.87 -29.05
CA GLY A 310 0.04 10.18 -30.28
C GLY A 310 1.07 9.15 -30.74
N LYS A 311 2.36 9.49 -30.71
CA LYS A 311 3.43 8.54 -31.09
C LYS A 311 3.52 7.35 -30.12
N ILE A 312 3.32 7.58 -28.81
CA ILE A 312 3.27 6.49 -27.82
C ILE A 312 2.07 5.58 -28.12
N SER A 313 0.91 6.16 -28.45
CA SER A 313 -0.28 5.41 -28.84
C SER A 313 -0.04 4.56 -30.09
N GLU A 314 0.63 5.09 -31.12
CA GLU A 314 1.01 4.35 -32.32
C GLU A 314 1.93 3.15 -31.99
N LEU A 315 2.95 3.34 -31.15
CA LEU A 315 3.87 2.27 -30.75
C LEU A 315 3.16 1.18 -29.93
N LEU A 316 2.27 1.55 -29.01
CA LEU A 316 1.47 0.59 -28.26
C LEU A 316 0.50 -0.19 -29.17
N SER A 317 -0.06 0.46 -30.19
CA SER A 317 -0.91 -0.19 -31.18
C SER A 317 -0.14 -1.20 -32.04
N ILE A 318 1.16 -0.95 -32.30
CA ILE A 318 2.06 -1.91 -32.97
C ILE A 318 2.44 -3.06 -32.02
N ALA A 319 2.63 -2.79 -30.72
CA ALA A 319 2.97 -3.82 -29.73
C ALA A 319 1.80 -4.78 -29.48
N TYR A 320 0.56 -4.28 -29.50
CA TYR A 320 -0.64 -5.06 -29.14
C TYR A 320 -0.78 -6.40 -29.92
N PRO A 321 -0.73 -6.44 -31.26
CA PRO A 321 -0.87 -7.71 -31.98
C PRO A 321 0.27 -8.69 -31.69
N LEU A 322 1.49 -8.23 -31.47
CA LEU A 322 2.64 -9.08 -31.12
C LEU A 322 2.47 -9.71 -29.74
N LEU A 323 1.98 -8.94 -28.77
CA LEU A 323 1.68 -9.44 -27.43
C LEU A 323 0.50 -10.41 -27.43
N LYS A 324 -0.51 -10.14 -28.26
CA LYS A 324 -1.66 -11.01 -28.43
C LYS A 324 -1.27 -12.36 -29.04
N GLU A 325 -0.40 -12.36 -30.06
CA GLU A 325 0.12 -13.60 -30.66
C GLU A 325 0.81 -14.51 -29.64
N GLN A 326 1.57 -13.92 -28.70
CA GLN A 326 2.19 -14.69 -27.60
C GLN A 326 1.12 -15.29 -26.67
N LEU A 327 0.11 -14.52 -26.30
CA LEU A 327 -1.00 -15.01 -25.48
C LEU A 327 -1.81 -16.13 -26.15
N ASP A 328 -2.11 -15.94 -27.43
CA ASP A 328 -2.88 -16.92 -28.24
C ASP A 328 -2.10 -18.25 -28.43
N SER A 329 -0.78 -18.24 -28.28
CA SER A 329 0.09 -19.43 -28.29
C SER A 329 0.15 -20.18 -26.95
N SER A 330 -0.45 -19.64 -25.89
CA SER A 330 -0.42 -20.22 -24.55
C SER A 330 -1.54 -21.25 -24.36
N ASP A 331 -1.18 -22.42 -23.81
CA ASP A 331 -2.12 -23.45 -23.39
C ASP A 331 -2.65 -23.21 -21.92
N ASP A 332 -2.35 -22.04 -21.33
CA ASP A 332 -2.76 -21.74 -19.95
C ASP A 332 -4.27 -21.40 -19.88
N TYR A 333 -5.01 -22.19 -19.10
CA TYR A 333 -6.45 -22.02 -18.85
C TYR A 333 -6.82 -20.69 -18.19
N GLU A 334 -5.84 -20.01 -17.55
CA GLU A 334 -6.04 -18.72 -16.90
C GLU A 334 -5.75 -17.52 -17.84
N GLY A 335 -5.48 -17.76 -19.11
CA GLY A 335 -5.18 -16.71 -20.10
C GLY A 335 -3.90 -15.94 -19.77
N ARG A 336 -2.87 -16.66 -19.31
CA ARG A 336 -1.54 -16.11 -19.02
C ARG A 336 -0.50 -16.66 -19.97
N PHE A 337 0.47 -15.82 -20.31
CA PHE A 337 1.70 -16.24 -21.00
C PHE A 337 2.90 -15.74 -20.21
N ARG A 338 3.80 -16.62 -19.83
CA ARG A 338 5.05 -16.27 -19.14
C ARG A 338 6.22 -16.37 -20.10
N PHE A 339 6.97 -15.28 -20.21
CA PHE A 339 8.23 -15.28 -20.95
C PHE A 339 9.28 -16.12 -20.23
N GLU A 340 9.87 -17.07 -20.94
CA GLU A 340 10.88 -17.97 -20.37
C GLU A 340 12.11 -17.16 -19.95
N HIS A 341 12.55 -17.35 -18.72
CA HIS A 341 13.63 -16.58 -18.10
C HIS A 341 13.43 -15.03 -18.14
N GLY A 342 12.23 -14.56 -18.38
CA GLY A 342 11.91 -13.13 -18.53
C GLY A 342 12.34 -12.53 -19.89
N ASP A 343 12.80 -13.36 -20.85
CA ASP A 343 13.22 -12.90 -22.17
C ASP A 343 12.01 -12.70 -23.10
N VAL A 344 11.70 -11.45 -23.37
CA VAL A 344 10.56 -11.07 -24.23
C VAL A 344 10.85 -11.23 -25.73
N GLY A 345 12.06 -11.63 -26.11
CA GLY A 345 12.50 -11.74 -27.51
C GLY A 345 12.85 -10.39 -28.15
N VAL A 346 13.60 -10.45 -29.25
CA VAL A 346 14.17 -9.25 -29.91
C VAL A 346 13.10 -8.27 -30.37
N THR A 347 12.04 -8.76 -31.02
CA THR A 347 10.99 -7.90 -31.60
C THR A 347 10.26 -7.08 -30.54
N ILE A 348 9.85 -7.71 -29.42
CA ILE A 348 9.17 -6.99 -28.32
C ILE A 348 10.16 -6.07 -27.63
N ARG A 349 11.41 -6.48 -27.47
CA ARG A 349 12.48 -5.66 -26.87
C ARG A 349 12.75 -4.38 -27.66
N ASP A 350 12.81 -4.47 -28.99
CA ASP A 350 13.03 -3.31 -29.86
C ASP A 350 11.87 -2.31 -29.79
N ILE A 351 10.62 -2.78 -29.76
CA ILE A 351 9.45 -1.92 -29.57
C ILE A 351 9.45 -1.32 -28.16
N ALA A 352 9.78 -2.11 -27.14
CA ALA A 352 9.88 -1.63 -25.77
C ALA A 352 10.92 -0.50 -25.63
N ALA A 353 12.06 -0.61 -26.31
CA ALA A 353 13.07 0.45 -26.36
C ALA A 353 12.52 1.74 -26.97
N GLN A 354 11.77 1.63 -28.06
CA GLN A 354 11.15 2.80 -28.72
C GLN A 354 10.07 3.44 -27.84
N ILE A 355 9.21 2.63 -27.19
CA ILE A 355 8.20 3.13 -26.24
C ILE A 355 8.88 3.84 -25.08
N THR A 356 9.93 3.25 -24.49
CA THR A 356 10.69 3.85 -23.39
C THR A 356 11.29 5.19 -23.78
N LEU A 357 11.96 5.27 -24.93
CA LEU A 357 12.58 6.50 -25.43
C LEU A 357 11.52 7.60 -25.66
N GLN A 358 10.42 7.26 -26.32
CA GLN A 358 9.36 8.23 -26.64
C GLN A 358 8.65 8.70 -25.36
N THR A 359 8.36 7.77 -24.42
CA THR A 359 7.68 8.10 -23.17
C THR A 359 8.58 8.89 -22.22
N SER A 360 9.89 8.60 -22.18
CA SER A 360 10.86 9.39 -21.38
C SER A 360 10.98 10.82 -21.89
N GLY A 361 10.96 11.04 -23.20
CA GLY A 361 10.93 12.37 -23.79
C GLY A 361 9.64 13.13 -23.46
N TRP A 362 8.50 12.42 -23.49
CA TRP A 362 7.21 12.98 -23.12
C TRP A 362 7.16 13.32 -21.62
N LEU A 363 7.64 12.43 -20.75
CA LEU A 363 7.74 12.65 -19.29
C LEU A 363 8.51 13.94 -18.97
N GLY A 364 9.70 14.14 -19.57
CA GLY A 364 10.46 15.36 -19.35
C GLY A 364 9.74 16.65 -19.79
N ARG A 365 8.89 16.59 -20.83
CA ARG A 365 8.05 17.76 -21.21
C ARG A 365 6.92 18.00 -20.23
N LEU A 366 6.31 16.94 -19.72
CA LEU A 366 5.28 17.05 -18.70
C LEU A 366 5.84 17.63 -17.39
N GLU A 367 7.07 17.29 -17.01
CA GLU A 367 7.76 17.89 -15.87
C GLU A 367 7.99 19.40 -16.06
N VAL A 368 8.41 19.83 -17.24
CA VAL A 368 8.52 21.26 -17.55
C VAL A 368 7.15 21.97 -17.46
N LEU A 369 6.08 21.31 -17.91
CA LEU A 369 4.73 21.87 -17.79
C LEU A 369 4.27 21.92 -16.33
N GLU A 370 4.56 20.88 -15.53
CA GLU A 370 4.31 20.84 -14.08
C GLU A 370 4.99 22.02 -13.37
N ASP A 371 6.26 22.26 -13.68
CA ASP A 371 7.03 23.38 -13.12
C ASP A 371 6.42 24.72 -13.50
N THR A 372 6.04 24.90 -14.78
CA THR A 372 5.37 26.15 -15.25
C THR A 372 4.07 26.42 -14.49
N LEU A 373 3.23 25.39 -14.31
CA LEU A 373 1.97 25.51 -13.56
C LEU A 373 2.22 25.75 -12.06
N SER A 374 3.25 25.13 -11.50
CA SER A 374 3.68 25.31 -10.12
C SER A 374 4.16 26.73 -9.84
N GLU A 375 4.86 27.37 -10.80
CA GLU A 375 5.23 28.78 -10.74
C GLU A 375 4.00 29.67 -10.84
N ALA A 376 3.10 29.38 -11.79
CA ALA A 376 1.84 30.12 -11.97
C ALA A 376 0.95 30.13 -10.71
N LEU A 377 0.90 29.02 -9.95
CA LEU A 377 0.20 28.95 -8.66
C LEU A 377 0.80 29.88 -7.60
N SER A 378 2.08 30.22 -7.72
CA SER A 378 2.80 31.10 -6.78
C SER A 378 2.74 32.58 -7.19
N ASP A 379 2.42 32.87 -8.45
CA ASP A 379 2.38 34.25 -9.00
C ASP A 379 0.97 34.86 -8.83
N LYS A 380 0.85 35.81 -7.90
CA LYS A 380 -0.40 36.54 -7.66
C LYS A 380 -0.87 37.42 -8.84
N GLN A 381 -0.02 37.69 -9.81
CA GLN A 381 -0.33 38.48 -11.00
C GLN A 381 -0.60 37.62 -12.23
N TYR A 382 -0.56 36.32 -12.12
CA TYR A 382 -0.84 35.43 -13.23
C TYR A 382 -2.27 35.62 -13.75
N SER A 383 -2.42 35.62 -15.05
CA SER A 383 -3.68 36.08 -15.71
C SER A 383 -4.82 35.05 -15.67
N VAL A 384 -4.56 33.82 -15.22
CA VAL A 384 -5.54 32.73 -15.12
C VAL A 384 -5.98 32.56 -13.67
N ALA A 385 -7.23 32.19 -13.46
CA ALA A 385 -7.76 31.99 -12.12
C ALA A 385 -7.10 30.77 -11.44
N ILE A 386 -6.78 30.88 -10.15
CA ILE A 386 -6.14 29.82 -9.38
C ILE A 386 -6.87 28.46 -9.52
N PRO A 387 -8.21 28.38 -9.43
CA PRO A 387 -8.91 27.11 -9.60
C PRO A 387 -8.65 26.40 -10.96
N ASP A 388 -8.52 27.17 -12.04
CA ASP A 388 -8.23 26.61 -13.37
C ASP A 388 -6.80 26.09 -13.44
N ILE A 389 -5.84 26.77 -12.79
CA ILE A 389 -4.45 26.33 -12.71
C ILE A 389 -4.36 25.05 -11.87
N GLU A 390 -5.02 25.01 -10.71
CA GLU A 390 -5.07 23.83 -9.84
C GLU A 390 -5.66 22.61 -10.56
N LEU A 391 -6.74 22.82 -11.31
CA LEU A 391 -7.38 21.75 -12.09
C LEU A 391 -6.44 21.22 -13.17
N PHE A 392 -5.79 22.09 -13.92
CA PHE A 392 -4.86 21.69 -14.95
C PHE A 392 -3.59 21.07 -14.38
N TYR A 393 -3.09 21.54 -13.24
CA TYR A 393 -1.99 20.93 -12.51
C TYR A 393 -2.30 19.47 -12.14
N GLN A 394 -3.49 19.19 -11.58
CA GLN A 394 -3.92 17.83 -11.26
C GLN A 394 -4.02 16.95 -12.50
N GLN A 395 -4.49 17.50 -13.63
CA GLN A 395 -4.56 16.77 -14.91
C GLN A 395 -3.16 16.41 -15.42
N VAL A 396 -2.23 17.36 -15.40
CA VAL A 396 -0.82 17.12 -15.77
C VAL A 396 -0.20 16.08 -14.82
N GLY A 397 -0.50 16.13 -13.52
CA GLY A 397 -0.09 15.12 -12.55
C GLY A 397 -0.58 13.71 -12.93
N THR A 398 -1.81 13.58 -13.44
CA THR A 398 -2.32 12.30 -13.95
C THR A 398 -1.51 11.82 -15.16
N TRP A 399 -1.15 12.72 -16.07
CA TRP A 399 -0.30 12.38 -17.24
C TRP A 399 1.10 11.95 -16.81
N LEU A 400 1.69 12.66 -15.84
CA LEU A 400 3.00 12.34 -15.27
C LEU A 400 3.01 10.94 -14.64
N SER A 401 2.04 10.65 -13.78
CA SER A 401 1.92 9.33 -13.13
C SER A 401 1.73 8.21 -14.17
N GLY A 402 0.97 8.47 -15.24
CA GLY A 402 0.80 7.54 -16.37
C GLY A 402 2.11 7.31 -17.12
N ALA A 403 2.84 8.39 -17.46
CA ALA A 403 4.14 8.32 -18.13
C ALA A 403 5.20 7.59 -17.31
N GLU A 404 5.28 7.86 -16.00
CA GLU A 404 6.19 7.15 -15.07
C GLU A 404 5.93 5.64 -15.05
N ARG A 405 4.66 5.21 -15.00
CA ARG A 405 4.30 3.78 -15.06
C ARG A 405 4.72 3.14 -16.39
N LEU A 406 4.47 3.82 -17.51
CA LEU A 406 4.90 3.34 -18.83
C LEU A 406 6.42 3.20 -18.91
N VAL A 407 7.17 4.24 -18.54
CA VAL A 407 8.64 4.18 -18.52
C VAL A 407 9.11 3.04 -17.62
N SER A 408 8.55 2.91 -16.40
CA SER A 408 8.94 1.87 -15.45
C SER A 408 8.77 0.45 -16.01
N LEU A 409 7.70 0.17 -16.76
CA LEU A 409 7.47 -1.14 -17.36
C LEU A 409 8.34 -1.36 -18.59
N TRP A 410 8.23 -0.47 -19.59
CA TRP A 410 8.85 -0.68 -20.89
C TRP A 410 10.38 -0.62 -20.84
N ASP A 411 10.96 0.18 -19.94
CA ASP A 411 12.38 0.18 -19.64
C ASP A 411 12.88 -1.19 -19.16
N ARG A 412 12.10 -1.90 -18.32
CA ARG A 412 12.45 -3.25 -17.87
C ARG A 412 12.38 -4.28 -19.00
N LEU A 413 11.38 -4.17 -19.87
CA LEU A 413 11.20 -5.10 -20.99
C LEU A 413 12.29 -4.95 -22.07
N HIS A 414 12.84 -3.73 -22.25
CA HIS A 414 13.87 -3.50 -23.26
C HIS A 414 15.28 -3.86 -22.79
N ARG A 415 15.53 -3.94 -21.49
CA ARG A 415 16.87 -4.25 -20.96
C ARG A 415 17.32 -5.64 -21.37
N GLU A 416 18.59 -5.75 -21.78
CA GLU A 416 19.21 -7.06 -21.95
C GLU A 416 19.42 -7.73 -20.61
N LEU A 417 19.09 -9.02 -20.54
CA LEU A 417 19.35 -9.84 -19.36
C LEU A 417 20.84 -10.11 -19.25
N LYS A 418 21.52 -9.39 -18.38
CA LYS A 418 22.93 -9.65 -18.03
C LYS A 418 22.99 -10.70 -16.91
N GLN A 419 24.09 -11.46 -16.88
CA GLN A 419 24.31 -12.52 -15.88
C GLN A 419 24.23 -12.02 -14.42
N ASP A 420 24.57 -10.75 -14.19
CA ASP A 420 24.61 -10.10 -12.86
C ASP A 420 23.40 -9.16 -12.62
N SER A 421 22.36 -9.20 -13.48
CA SER A 421 21.17 -8.37 -13.27
C SER A 421 20.15 -9.05 -12.36
N ILE A 422 19.36 -8.25 -11.63
CA ILE A 422 18.24 -8.77 -10.82
C ILE A 422 17.33 -9.60 -11.73
N PRO A 423 17.08 -10.89 -11.41
CA PRO A 423 16.21 -11.73 -12.22
C PRO A 423 14.80 -11.17 -12.27
N MET A 424 14.27 -10.97 -13.46
CA MET A 424 12.93 -10.43 -13.70
C MET A 424 12.00 -11.51 -14.24
N ALA A 425 10.78 -11.56 -13.73
CA ALA A 425 9.67 -12.28 -14.34
C ALA A 425 8.90 -11.31 -15.24
N CYS A 426 8.69 -11.69 -16.51
CA CYS A 426 7.83 -10.96 -17.43
C CYS A 426 6.69 -11.89 -17.87
N TRP A 427 5.47 -11.38 -17.86
CA TRP A 427 4.30 -12.15 -18.28
C TRP A 427 3.20 -11.27 -18.84
N LEU A 428 2.34 -11.89 -19.63
CA LEU A 428 1.11 -11.32 -20.13
C LEU A 428 -0.08 -11.96 -19.44
N LYS A 429 -1.17 -11.23 -19.31
CA LYS A 429 -2.42 -11.73 -18.72
C LYS A 429 -3.60 -11.10 -19.44
N ILE A 430 -4.64 -11.91 -19.69
CA ILE A 430 -5.93 -11.42 -20.13
C ILE A 430 -6.69 -10.89 -18.92
N GLU A 431 -7.21 -9.69 -19.02
CA GLU A 431 -8.04 -9.08 -18.00
C GLU A 431 -9.41 -8.69 -18.54
N ASP A 432 -10.46 -9.11 -17.85
CA ASP A 432 -11.82 -8.67 -18.16
C ASP A 432 -12.01 -7.25 -17.64
N THR A 433 -12.44 -6.36 -18.53
CA THR A 433 -12.80 -4.99 -18.14
C THR A 433 -14.29 -4.95 -17.76
N SER A 434 -14.66 -4.02 -16.88
CA SER A 434 -16.04 -3.84 -16.37
C SER A 434 -17.11 -3.60 -17.46
N GLY A 435 -16.74 -3.56 -18.74
CA GLY A 435 -17.63 -3.42 -19.91
C GLY A 435 -17.72 -4.66 -20.79
N GLY A 436 -17.18 -5.82 -20.35
CA GLY A 436 -17.13 -7.04 -21.18
C GLY A 436 -16.10 -7.03 -22.30
N ASN A 437 -15.23 -6.00 -22.35
CA ASN A 437 -14.09 -5.96 -23.24
C ASN A 437 -12.89 -6.62 -22.58
N VAL A 438 -12.05 -7.26 -23.40
CA VAL A 438 -10.82 -7.91 -22.96
C VAL A 438 -9.64 -6.95 -23.13
N ASP A 439 -8.81 -6.81 -22.09
CA ASP A 439 -7.55 -6.08 -22.13
C ASP A 439 -6.35 -7.02 -21.95
N ILE A 440 -5.19 -6.63 -22.47
CA ILE A 440 -3.94 -7.34 -22.24
C ILE A 440 -3.13 -6.54 -21.21
N SER A 441 -2.88 -7.16 -20.07
CA SER A 441 -1.95 -6.67 -19.07
C SER A 441 -0.55 -7.20 -19.33
N VAL A 442 0.42 -6.30 -19.49
CA VAL A 442 1.84 -6.58 -19.60
C VAL A 442 2.47 -6.32 -18.24
N ASN A 443 3.21 -7.28 -17.73
CA ASN A 443 3.73 -7.24 -16.37
C ASN A 443 5.23 -7.55 -16.35
N ALA A 444 5.96 -6.84 -15.50
CA ALA A 444 7.35 -7.14 -15.17
C ALA A 444 7.59 -6.96 -13.67
N SER A 445 8.18 -7.94 -13.02
CA SER A 445 8.44 -7.90 -11.59
C SER A 445 9.76 -8.61 -11.25
N PRO A 446 10.50 -8.12 -10.25
CA PRO A 446 11.61 -8.90 -9.69
C PRO A 446 11.11 -10.27 -9.22
N ILE A 447 11.90 -11.32 -9.43
CA ILE A 447 11.59 -12.66 -8.91
C ILE A 447 11.83 -12.71 -7.40
N GLN A 448 12.78 -11.92 -6.92
CA GLN A 448 13.14 -11.83 -5.51
C GLN A 448 13.37 -10.36 -5.12
N ALA A 449 13.01 -10.04 -3.89
CA ALA A 449 13.23 -8.71 -3.32
C ALA A 449 14.63 -8.56 -2.66
N ALA A 450 15.42 -9.61 -2.63
CA ALA A 450 16.63 -9.73 -1.84
C ALA A 450 17.65 -8.61 -2.09
N GLU A 451 18.01 -8.35 -3.35
CA GLU A 451 18.97 -7.31 -3.71
C GLU A 451 18.41 -5.92 -3.41
N ILE A 452 17.14 -5.70 -3.78
CA ILE A 452 16.45 -4.43 -3.54
C ILE A 452 16.43 -4.08 -2.05
N LEU A 453 16.02 -5.03 -1.21
CA LEU A 453 15.95 -4.80 0.24
C LEU A 453 17.34 -4.71 0.88
N ARG A 454 18.32 -5.44 0.35
CA ARG A 454 19.71 -5.32 0.82
C ARG A 454 20.24 -3.93 0.59
N ASP A 455 20.04 -3.39 -0.61
CA ASP A 455 20.62 -2.11 -1.01
C ASP A 455 19.82 -0.92 -0.48
N SER A 456 18.47 -1.03 -0.38
CA SER A 456 17.63 0.09 0.04
C SER A 456 17.33 0.11 1.54
N LEU A 457 17.28 -1.03 2.22
CA LEU A 457 16.88 -1.12 3.63
C LEU A 457 18.02 -1.61 4.53
N TRP A 458 18.47 -2.88 4.33
CA TRP A 458 19.40 -3.49 5.27
C TRP A 458 20.77 -2.83 5.30
N GLY A 459 21.26 -2.34 4.15
CA GLY A 459 22.52 -1.63 4.02
C GLY A 459 22.50 -0.17 4.47
N ASN A 460 21.31 0.42 4.63
CA ASN A 460 21.16 1.85 4.89
C ASN A 460 20.58 2.17 6.26
N CYS A 461 19.74 1.28 6.85
CA CYS A 461 19.13 1.56 8.15
C CYS A 461 20.16 1.47 9.29
N TYR A 462 19.89 2.21 10.37
CA TYR A 462 20.72 2.09 11.57
C TYR A 462 20.68 0.68 12.14
N ALA A 463 19.48 0.10 12.28
CA ALA A 463 19.24 -1.24 12.78
C ALA A 463 17.84 -1.74 12.35
N ALA A 464 17.61 -3.06 12.40
CA ALA A 464 16.29 -3.58 12.15
C ALA A 464 15.93 -4.81 12.99
N VAL A 465 14.64 -4.99 13.19
CA VAL A 465 14.02 -6.19 13.80
C VAL A 465 12.97 -6.71 12.82
N VAL A 466 13.08 -7.97 12.44
CA VAL A 466 12.08 -8.67 11.63
C VAL A 466 11.40 -9.70 12.50
N THR A 467 10.11 -9.60 12.71
CA THR A 467 9.37 -10.54 13.56
C THR A 467 8.05 -10.99 12.93
N SER A 468 7.70 -12.23 13.16
CA SER A 468 6.40 -12.82 12.80
C SER A 468 6.16 -14.11 13.59
N ALA A 469 4.95 -14.63 13.49
CA ALA A 469 4.62 -15.96 14.00
C ALA A 469 5.22 -17.08 13.14
N THR A 470 5.51 -16.81 11.86
CA THR A 470 5.92 -17.79 10.85
C THR A 470 7.01 -17.20 9.95
N LEU A 471 8.27 -17.35 10.32
CA LEU A 471 9.44 -16.92 9.52
C LEU A 471 10.26 -18.09 9.00
N ARG A 472 10.16 -19.24 9.67
CA ARG A 472 10.90 -20.44 9.28
C ARG A 472 10.10 -21.29 8.29
N SER A 473 10.79 -21.77 7.28
CA SER A 473 10.31 -22.83 6.38
C SER A 473 11.17 -24.07 6.60
N LEU A 474 10.55 -25.23 6.78
CA LEU A 474 11.25 -26.50 7.07
C LEU A 474 12.25 -26.40 8.25
N GLY A 475 11.91 -25.58 9.26
CA GLY A 475 12.69 -25.45 10.49
C GLY A 475 13.87 -24.46 10.45
N ASN A 476 14.11 -23.75 9.32
CA ASN A 476 15.19 -22.79 9.16
C ASN A 476 14.72 -21.48 8.50
N PHE A 477 15.56 -20.44 8.52
CA PHE A 477 15.26 -19.11 7.98
C PHE A 477 15.75 -18.90 6.53
N SER A 478 16.31 -19.91 5.89
CA SER A 478 16.97 -19.78 4.57
C SER A 478 16.03 -19.28 3.46
N THR A 479 14.75 -19.65 3.49
CA THR A 479 13.75 -19.13 2.55
C THR A 479 13.55 -17.63 2.73
N LEU A 480 13.35 -17.17 3.95
CA LEU A 480 13.22 -15.75 4.27
C LEU A 480 14.47 -14.96 3.82
N GLN A 481 15.66 -15.45 4.14
CA GLN A 481 16.92 -14.82 3.74
C GLN A 481 17.05 -14.69 2.22
N ARG A 482 16.72 -15.75 1.49
CA ARG A 482 16.74 -15.74 0.03
C ARG A 482 15.74 -14.76 -0.57
N GLU A 483 14.56 -14.64 0.02
CA GLU A 483 13.48 -13.78 -0.47
C GLU A 483 13.70 -12.30 -0.12
N THR A 484 14.27 -12.02 1.05
CA THR A 484 14.39 -10.66 1.59
C THR A 484 15.81 -10.11 1.64
N GLY A 485 16.82 -10.92 1.32
CA GLY A 485 18.22 -10.48 1.34
C GLY A 485 18.79 -10.20 2.73
N ILE A 486 18.14 -10.68 3.80
CA ILE A 486 18.66 -10.57 5.17
C ILE A 486 20.03 -11.23 5.25
N PRO A 487 21.07 -10.54 5.72
CA PRO A 487 22.44 -11.05 5.75
C PRO A 487 22.63 -12.18 6.79
N ASP A 488 23.61 -13.06 6.55
CA ASP A 488 23.96 -14.15 7.47
C ASP A 488 24.46 -13.65 8.84
N SER A 489 24.97 -12.40 8.90
CA SER A 489 25.39 -11.74 10.13
C SER A 489 24.24 -11.38 11.08
N ALA A 490 22.98 -11.44 10.61
CA ALA A 490 21.81 -11.18 11.43
C ALA A 490 21.67 -12.19 12.57
N HIS A 491 21.08 -11.77 13.67
CA HIS A 491 20.77 -12.64 14.80
C HIS A 491 19.43 -13.36 14.59
N PHE A 492 19.47 -14.66 14.34
CA PHE A 492 18.28 -15.48 14.14
C PHE A 492 17.86 -16.18 15.42
N LEU A 493 16.60 -16.03 15.83
CA LEU A 493 16.03 -16.65 17.01
C LEU A 493 14.62 -17.16 16.73
N SER A 494 14.31 -18.36 17.19
CA SER A 494 12.94 -18.85 17.28
C SER A 494 12.58 -19.10 18.74
N VAL A 495 11.52 -18.46 19.22
CA VAL A 495 11.05 -18.63 20.59
C VAL A 495 9.79 -19.50 20.61
N ALA A 496 9.67 -20.33 21.65
CA ALA A 496 8.52 -21.20 21.83
C ALA A 496 7.21 -20.39 21.96
N GLY A 497 6.14 -20.86 21.34
CA GLY A 497 4.80 -20.31 21.49
C GLY A 497 4.30 -20.36 22.94
N ALA A 498 3.36 -19.45 23.26
CA ALA A 498 2.80 -19.33 24.60
C ALA A 498 1.74 -20.40 24.93
N PHE A 499 1.22 -21.09 23.90
CA PHE A 499 0.10 -22.02 24.06
C PHE A 499 0.54 -23.47 23.83
N ASP A 500 0.01 -24.37 24.68
CA ASP A 500 0.01 -25.81 24.44
C ASP A 500 -1.20 -26.14 23.55
N TYR A 501 -1.00 -26.10 22.23
CA TYR A 501 -2.08 -26.31 21.25
C TYR A 501 -2.76 -27.66 21.38
N ALA A 502 -2.07 -28.69 21.87
CA ALA A 502 -2.65 -30.00 22.11
C ALA A 502 -3.77 -29.97 23.17
N LYS A 503 -3.71 -28.99 24.09
CA LYS A 503 -4.74 -28.79 25.13
C LYS A 503 -5.69 -27.62 24.85
N ALA A 504 -5.21 -26.63 24.09
CA ALA A 504 -5.94 -25.37 23.88
C ALA A 504 -6.85 -25.39 22.64
N ALA A 505 -6.70 -26.36 21.72
CA ALA A 505 -7.44 -26.40 20.47
C ALA A 505 -7.94 -27.81 20.14
N THR A 506 -9.11 -27.87 19.49
CA THR A 506 -9.65 -29.09 18.89
C THR A 506 -9.87 -28.85 17.40
N VAL A 507 -9.34 -29.71 16.56
CA VAL A 507 -9.57 -29.66 15.10
C VAL A 507 -10.66 -30.68 14.76
N ARG A 508 -11.71 -30.22 14.08
CA ARG A 508 -12.80 -31.07 13.57
C ARG A 508 -12.81 -30.97 12.03
N VAL A 509 -12.77 -32.08 11.36
CA VAL A 509 -12.95 -32.18 9.90
C VAL A 509 -14.17 -33.05 9.70
N PRO A 510 -15.28 -32.51 9.12
CA PRO A 510 -16.48 -33.32 8.82
C PRO A 510 -16.11 -34.44 7.84
N ALA A 511 -16.62 -35.65 8.10
CA ALA A 511 -16.32 -36.82 7.26
C ALA A 511 -16.95 -36.73 5.86
N ASP A 512 -17.99 -35.93 5.74
CA ASP A 512 -18.78 -35.64 4.53
C ASP A 512 -18.41 -34.31 3.85
N ALA A 513 -17.31 -33.67 4.30
CA ALA A 513 -16.86 -32.39 3.72
C ALA A 513 -16.55 -32.55 2.22
N VAL A 514 -17.06 -31.62 1.43
CA VAL A 514 -16.84 -31.56 -0.01
C VAL A 514 -15.49 -30.92 -0.30
N GLU A 515 -14.76 -31.44 -1.29
CA GLU A 515 -13.46 -30.91 -1.70
C GLU A 515 -13.58 -29.50 -2.27
N GLY A 516 -12.64 -28.61 -1.92
CA GLY A 516 -12.66 -27.19 -2.35
C GLY A 516 -12.48 -26.95 -3.86
N ASN A 517 -11.99 -27.96 -4.62
CA ASN A 517 -11.90 -27.93 -6.09
C ASN A 517 -13.29 -28.04 -6.78
N LYS A 518 -14.30 -28.50 -6.06
CA LYS A 518 -15.69 -28.55 -6.50
C LYS A 518 -16.45 -27.33 -5.97
N ALA A 519 -16.15 -26.15 -6.53
CA ALA A 519 -16.52 -24.86 -5.95
C ALA A 519 -18.02 -24.71 -5.64
N GLU A 520 -18.93 -25.13 -6.53
CA GLU A 520 -20.38 -25.02 -6.33
C GLU A 520 -20.85 -25.98 -5.22
N GLU A 521 -20.51 -27.29 -5.34
CA GLU A 521 -20.88 -28.28 -4.34
C GLU A 521 -20.32 -27.95 -2.93
N HIS A 522 -19.10 -27.38 -2.89
CA HIS A 522 -18.47 -26.94 -1.64
C HIS A 522 -19.18 -25.73 -1.04
N THR A 523 -19.64 -24.78 -1.86
CA THR A 523 -20.42 -23.62 -1.42
C THR A 523 -21.77 -24.06 -0.85
N ASP A 524 -22.50 -24.92 -1.57
CA ASP A 524 -23.76 -25.51 -1.11
C ASP A 524 -23.60 -26.25 0.23
N TYR A 525 -22.52 -27.03 0.35
CA TYR A 525 -22.20 -27.73 1.60
C TYR A 525 -22.01 -26.76 2.77
N ILE A 526 -21.30 -25.64 2.57
CA ILE A 526 -21.11 -24.62 3.60
C ILE A 526 -22.44 -24.02 4.00
N VAL A 527 -23.28 -23.59 3.04
CA VAL A 527 -24.61 -23.00 3.30
C VAL A 527 -25.49 -23.93 4.14
N GLN A 528 -25.52 -25.23 3.79
CA GLN A 528 -26.36 -26.22 4.47
C GLN A 528 -25.89 -26.56 5.89
N ASN A 529 -24.57 -26.45 6.16
CA ASN A 529 -24.02 -26.92 7.42
C ASN A 529 -23.53 -25.80 8.36
N LEU A 530 -23.44 -24.55 7.90
CA LEU A 530 -22.87 -23.45 8.66
C LEU A 530 -23.59 -23.23 10.01
N GLU A 531 -24.93 -23.25 10.00
CA GLU A 531 -25.73 -23.07 11.23
C GLU A 531 -25.39 -24.12 12.30
N SER A 532 -25.19 -25.37 11.88
CA SER A 532 -24.83 -26.46 12.79
C SER A 532 -23.40 -26.39 13.34
N MET A 533 -22.53 -25.63 12.66
CA MET A 533 -21.12 -25.44 13.05
C MET A 533 -20.94 -24.25 14.01
N ILE A 534 -21.91 -23.35 14.10
CA ILE A 534 -21.90 -22.18 14.98
C ILE A 534 -22.34 -22.60 16.38
N GLU A 535 -21.53 -22.27 17.38
CA GLU A 535 -21.87 -22.49 18.79
C GLU A 535 -22.55 -21.25 19.38
N ASP A 536 -23.75 -21.38 19.90
CA ASP A 536 -24.61 -20.29 20.42
C ASP A 536 -23.99 -19.39 21.51
N LYS A 537 -22.86 -19.76 22.07
CA LYS A 537 -22.24 -19.05 23.22
C LYS A 537 -20.80 -18.59 22.99
N ALA A 538 -20.26 -18.83 21.81
CA ALA A 538 -18.89 -18.45 21.47
C ALA A 538 -18.85 -17.58 20.22
N GLY A 539 -17.98 -16.59 20.20
CA GLY A 539 -17.70 -15.83 18.98
C GLY A 539 -17.18 -16.78 17.90
N THR A 540 -17.84 -16.80 16.73
CA THR A 540 -17.47 -17.65 15.59
C THR A 540 -16.87 -16.79 14.49
N LEU A 541 -15.70 -17.19 13.98
CA LEU A 541 -15.07 -16.57 12.83
C LEU A 541 -15.04 -17.54 11.67
N VAL A 542 -15.70 -17.19 10.55
CA VAL A 542 -15.71 -17.98 9.33
C VAL A 542 -14.73 -17.38 8.33
N LEU A 543 -13.71 -18.14 7.93
CA LEU A 543 -12.66 -17.70 7.01
C LEU A 543 -12.85 -18.32 5.64
N PHE A 544 -12.86 -17.48 4.61
CA PHE A 544 -12.94 -17.89 3.21
C PHE A 544 -11.65 -17.59 2.48
N SER A 545 -11.27 -18.46 1.56
CA SER A 545 -10.15 -18.21 0.62
C SER A 545 -10.57 -17.35 -0.59
N SER A 546 -11.88 -17.22 -0.83
CA SER A 546 -12.45 -16.46 -1.94
C SER A 546 -13.52 -15.48 -1.43
N LYS A 547 -13.36 -14.20 -1.80
CA LYS A 547 -14.36 -13.15 -1.51
C LYS A 547 -15.68 -13.46 -2.21
N LYS A 548 -15.64 -13.93 -3.45
CA LYS A 548 -16.84 -14.34 -4.21
C LYS A 548 -17.62 -15.44 -3.50
N GLN A 549 -16.92 -16.44 -2.97
CA GLN A 549 -17.57 -17.53 -2.22
C GLN A 549 -18.17 -17.02 -0.90
N MET A 550 -17.48 -16.12 -0.20
CA MET A 550 -17.98 -15.50 1.02
C MET A 550 -19.29 -14.75 0.76
N GLU A 551 -19.34 -13.92 -0.29
CA GLU A 551 -20.52 -13.18 -0.69
C GLU A 551 -21.66 -14.12 -1.10
N GLN A 552 -21.38 -15.13 -1.90
CA GLN A 552 -22.37 -16.12 -2.33
C GLN A 552 -22.95 -16.90 -1.14
N VAL A 553 -22.11 -17.39 -0.23
CA VAL A 553 -22.60 -18.08 0.98
C VAL A 553 -23.49 -17.16 1.80
N PHE A 554 -23.10 -15.89 2.00
CA PHE A 554 -23.88 -14.94 2.78
C PHE A 554 -25.26 -14.66 2.15
N ASP A 555 -25.32 -14.51 0.83
CA ASP A 555 -26.56 -14.24 0.10
C ASP A 555 -27.54 -15.45 0.11
N GLU A 556 -27.02 -16.66 0.23
CA GLU A 556 -27.82 -17.90 0.24
C GLU A 556 -28.20 -18.36 1.66
N LEU A 557 -27.67 -17.72 2.72
CA LEU A 557 -28.03 -18.07 4.10
C LEU A 557 -29.47 -17.70 4.44
N PRO A 558 -30.10 -18.45 5.36
CA PRO A 558 -31.41 -18.07 5.93
C PRO A 558 -31.37 -16.65 6.51
N ASN A 559 -32.41 -15.85 6.25
CA ASN A 559 -32.47 -14.46 6.69
C ASN A 559 -32.23 -14.23 8.18
N ASP A 560 -32.67 -15.16 9.03
CA ASP A 560 -32.50 -15.04 10.47
C ASP A 560 -31.03 -15.25 10.90
N LEU A 561 -30.31 -16.16 10.22
CA LEU A 561 -28.89 -16.37 10.43
C LEU A 561 -28.06 -15.21 9.86
N ALA A 562 -28.36 -14.75 8.65
CA ALA A 562 -27.67 -13.64 8.00
C ALA A 562 -27.71 -12.34 8.83
N LYS A 563 -28.80 -12.08 9.56
CA LYS A 563 -28.92 -10.92 10.47
C LYS A 563 -27.97 -10.98 11.68
N MET A 564 -27.48 -12.15 12.04
CA MET A 564 -26.55 -12.36 13.16
C MET A 564 -25.07 -12.30 12.73
N ILE A 565 -24.81 -12.19 11.42
CA ILE A 565 -23.48 -12.27 10.84
C ILE A 565 -23.04 -10.88 10.39
N LEU A 566 -21.81 -10.51 10.78
CA LEU A 566 -21.10 -9.35 10.25
C LEU A 566 -20.21 -9.80 9.11
N MET A 567 -20.56 -9.45 7.87
CA MET A 567 -19.76 -9.79 6.68
C MET A 567 -18.70 -8.73 6.40
N GLN A 568 -17.50 -9.17 6.08
CA GLN A 568 -16.41 -8.28 5.67
C GLN A 568 -16.82 -7.44 4.45
N GLY A 569 -16.63 -6.12 4.55
CA GLY A 569 -16.98 -5.18 3.48
C GLY A 569 -18.35 -4.49 3.67
N GLN A 570 -19.16 -4.87 4.66
CA GLN A 570 -20.39 -4.13 5.02
C GLN A 570 -20.10 -2.86 5.80
N TYR A 571 -19.10 -2.92 6.69
CA TYR A 571 -18.69 -1.82 7.57
C TYR A 571 -17.19 -1.60 7.47
N SER A 572 -16.69 -0.48 7.99
CA SER A 572 -15.26 -0.30 8.21
C SER A 572 -14.74 -1.34 9.23
N ASN A 573 -13.45 -1.70 9.15
CA ASN A 573 -12.87 -2.68 10.07
C ASN A 573 -13.06 -2.27 11.55
N ARG A 574 -12.95 -0.98 11.84
CA ARG A 574 -13.12 -0.41 13.19
C ARG A 574 -14.56 -0.62 13.68
N GLU A 575 -15.53 -0.35 12.82
CA GLU A 575 -16.95 -0.49 13.15
C GLU A 575 -17.35 -1.96 13.29
N MET A 576 -16.81 -2.86 12.45
CA MET A 576 -17.03 -4.30 12.58
C MET A 576 -16.54 -4.83 13.95
N VAL A 577 -15.35 -4.40 14.40
CA VAL A 577 -14.82 -4.80 15.71
C VAL A 577 -15.68 -4.23 16.84
N ARG A 578 -16.22 -3.02 16.70
CA ARG A 578 -17.14 -2.42 17.67
C ARG A 578 -18.42 -3.22 17.77
N LEU A 579 -19.08 -3.46 16.62
CA LEU A 579 -20.34 -4.21 16.55
C LEU A 579 -20.20 -5.67 17.04
N HIS A 580 -19.05 -6.29 16.81
CA HIS A 580 -18.79 -7.65 17.30
C HIS A 580 -18.62 -7.73 18.81
N LYS A 581 -18.23 -6.63 19.47
CA LYS A 581 -18.08 -6.58 20.94
C LYS A 581 -19.38 -6.25 21.66
N GLU A 582 -20.31 -5.57 21.01
CA GLU A 582 -21.68 -5.28 21.49
C GLU A 582 -22.59 -6.50 21.30
#